data_0358300e7691397b9bcc444105ae7817
#
_entry.id   0358300e7691397b9bcc444105ae7817
#
_cell.length_a   1.000
_cell.length_b   1.000
_cell.length_c   1.000
_cell.angle_alpha   90.00
_cell.angle_beta   90.00
_cell.angle_gamma   90.00
#
_symmetry.space_group_name_H-M   'P 1'
#
loop_
_entity.id
_entity.type
_entity.pdbx_description
1 polymer ?
#
loop_
_entity_poly.entity_id
_entity_poly.type
_entity_poly.pdbx_seq_one_letter_code
_entity_poly.pdbx_strand_id
1 'polypeptide(L)'
;VDMRGGLGQSVKKGQVMARVESSASLQTYSITAPIDGVIIEKNANVGDTTEGKALFVVANPTMLHAEFFVYPRDAERVRIGQKVNLRSLSGQSTLTADVEAILPTADLASQTLMAHVHLPASAAEQFRPGMGVEGAFEIAVSPAPLAVRTKAIQRFRDNEVVYAKVGNTYEVRMLEIGRRTPEWTSVISGLEP
;
A
#
# COMPACT_ATOMS: atom_id res chain seq x y z
N VAL A 1 -10.32 37.70 3.04
CA VAL A 1 -9.62 36.55 3.68
C VAL A 1 -8.20 36.98 4.04
N ASP A 2 -7.78 36.77 5.30
CA ASP A 2 -6.39 36.89 5.75
C ASP A 2 -5.81 35.48 5.91
N MET A 3 -4.73 35.18 5.21
CA MET A 3 -4.15 33.83 5.11
C MET A 3 -2.88 33.72 5.94
N ARG A 4 -2.85 32.75 6.87
CA ARG A 4 -1.71 32.49 7.74
C ARG A 4 -1.07 31.11 7.53
N GLY A 5 -1.80 30.19 6.90
CA GLY A 5 -1.31 28.86 6.53
C GLY A 5 -0.67 28.83 5.15
N GLY A 6 0.50 28.20 5.03
CA GLY A 6 1.22 27.95 3.78
C GLY A 6 1.25 26.47 3.40
N LEU A 7 1.37 26.16 2.11
CA LEU A 7 1.59 24.78 1.63
C LEU A 7 2.85 24.20 2.28
N GLY A 8 2.76 22.95 2.73
CA GLY A 8 3.85 22.24 3.40
C GLY A 8 4.06 22.64 4.87
N GLN A 9 3.30 23.60 5.40
CA GLN A 9 3.42 24.04 6.78
C GLN A 9 2.78 23.02 7.72
N SER A 10 3.51 22.66 8.78
CA SER A 10 2.95 21.88 9.89
C SER A 10 2.03 22.76 10.73
N VAL A 11 0.88 22.23 11.10
CA VAL A 11 -0.14 22.89 11.93
C VAL A 11 -0.58 21.98 13.07
N LYS A 12 -1.00 22.60 14.18
CA LYS A 12 -1.60 21.93 15.33
C LYS A 12 -3.11 22.08 15.29
N LYS A 13 -3.83 21.09 15.79
CA LYS A 13 -5.28 21.17 15.98
C LYS A 13 -5.67 22.46 16.70
N GLY A 14 -6.62 23.21 16.12
CA GLY A 14 -7.06 24.50 16.62
C GLY A 14 -6.20 25.70 16.21
N GLN A 15 -5.06 25.50 15.55
CA GLN A 15 -4.24 26.59 15.02
C GLN A 15 -4.99 27.35 13.93
N VAL A 16 -5.00 28.68 14.00
CA VAL A 16 -5.65 29.54 13.00
C VAL A 16 -4.85 29.53 11.70
N MET A 17 -5.48 29.07 10.63
CA MET A 17 -4.90 29.01 9.27
C MET A 17 -5.34 30.19 8.41
N ALA A 18 -6.56 30.69 8.62
CA ALA A 18 -7.05 31.88 7.92
C ALA A 18 -8.12 32.61 8.76
N ARG A 19 -8.40 33.86 8.36
CA ARG A 19 -9.56 34.61 8.83
C ARG A 19 -10.42 35.00 7.63
N VAL A 20 -11.70 34.76 7.75
CA VAL A 20 -12.71 34.99 6.71
C VAL A 20 -13.73 35.99 7.23
N GLU A 21 -14.05 36.98 6.45
CA GLU A 21 -15.13 37.94 6.76
C GLU A 21 -16.41 37.51 6.05
N SER A 22 -17.50 37.47 6.79
CA SER A 22 -18.81 37.20 6.21
C SER A 22 -19.33 38.45 5.52
N SER A 23 -19.69 38.31 4.23
CA SER A 23 -20.29 39.39 3.45
C SER A 23 -21.66 39.83 3.97
N ALA A 24 -22.38 38.94 4.66
CA ALA A 24 -23.72 39.21 5.19
C ALA A 24 -23.69 39.91 6.56
N SER A 25 -22.73 39.60 7.43
CA SER A 25 -22.69 40.10 8.81
C SER A 25 -21.49 40.97 9.13
N LEU A 26 -20.53 41.10 8.20
CA LEU A 26 -19.21 41.76 8.40
C LEU A 26 -18.41 41.22 9.60
N GLN A 27 -18.78 40.04 10.09
CA GLN A 27 -18.08 39.38 11.19
C GLN A 27 -16.92 38.55 10.66
N THR A 28 -15.82 38.58 11.40
CA THR A 28 -14.63 37.79 11.06
C THR A 28 -14.66 36.45 11.78
N TYR A 29 -14.51 35.36 11.01
CA TYR A 29 -14.42 34.01 11.50
C TYR A 29 -13.02 33.46 11.30
N SER A 30 -12.50 32.73 12.28
CA SER A 30 -11.22 32.05 12.18
C SER A 30 -11.43 30.63 11.64
N ILE A 31 -10.68 30.28 10.61
CA ILE A 31 -10.57 28.92 10.09
C ILE A 31 -9.38 28.27 10.77
N THR A 32 -9.64 27.20 11.50
CA THR A 32 -8.63 26.48 12.31
C THR A 32 -8.37 25.09 11.75
N ALA A 33 -7.16 24.57 12.00
CA ALA A 33 -6.80 23.20 11.66
C ALA A 33 -7.66 22.21 12.48
N PRO A 34 -8.35 21.26 11.84
CA PRO A 34 -9.18 20.27 12.53
C PRO A 34 -8.35 19.18 13.23
N ILE A 35 -7.13 18.92 12.74
CA ILE A 35 -6.19 17.90 13.22
C ILE A 35 -4.78 18.47 13.26
N ASP A 36 -3.87 17.76 13.95
CA ASP A 36 -2.43 17.93 13.79
C ASP A 36 -2.01 17.38 12.43
N GLY A 37 -1.19 18.09 11.68
CA GLY A 37 -0.77 17.63 10.36
C GLY A 37 -0.02 18.68 9.55
N VAL A 38 -0.01 18.47 8.24
CA VAL A 38 0.64 19.33 7.25
C VAL A 38 -0.42 19.82 6.25
N ILE A 39 -0.36 21.09 5.88
CA ILE A 39 -1.22 21.65 4.84
C ILE A 39 -0.74 21.11 3.49
N ILE A 40 -1.57 20.28 2.84
CA ILE A 40 -1.26 19.66 1.54
C ILE A 40 -1.95 20.36 0.36
N GLU A 41 -3.02 21.13 0.63
CA GLU A 41 -3.69 21.96 -0.36
C GLU A 41 -4.06 23.31 0.23
N LYS A 42 -3.97 24.33 -0.60
CA LYS A 42 -4.42 25.69 -0.31
C LYS A 42 -5.21 26.20 -1.52
N ASN A 43 -6.52 26.30 -1.39
CA ASN A 43 -7.44 26.58 -2.49
C ASN A 43 -8.04 27.99 -2.46
N ALA A 44 -7.47 28.88 -1.65
CA ALA A 44 -7.89 30.28 -1.60
C ALA A 44 -6.70 31.23 -1.40
N ASN A 45 -6.84 32.45 -1.86
CA ASN A 45 -5.91 33.55 -1.67
C ASN A 45 -6.58 34.70 -0.91
N VAL A 46 -5.76 35.67 -0.49
CA VAL A 46 -6.29 36.90 0.10
C VAL A 46 -7.17 37.63 -0.90
N GLY A 47 -8.39 37.96 -0.51
CA GLY A 47 -9.37 38.62 -1.38
C GLY A 47 -10.34 37.69 -2.08
N ASP A 48 -10.11 36.35 -2.08
CA ASP A 48 -11.03 35.41 -2.69
C ASP A 48 -12.32 35.27 -1.88
N THR A 49 -13.40 34.86 -2.57
CA THR A 49 -14.66 34.40 -1.95
C THR A 49 -14.56 32.91 -1.66
N THR A 50 -15.16 32.45 -0.55
CA THR A 50 -15.03 31.06 -0.09
C THR A 50 -16.06 30.11 -0.70
N GLU A 51 -17.17 30.58 -1.18
CA GLU A 51 -18.28 29.90 -1.90
C GLU A 51 -18.39 28.38 -1.70
N GLY A 52 -18.32 27.91 -0.44
CA GLY A 52 -18.47 26.50 -0.12
C GLY A 52 -17.28 25.58 -0.48
N LYS A 53 -16.17 26.13 -0.92
CA LYS A 53 -14.95 25.35 -1.22
C LYS A 53 -14.10 25.13 0.03
N ALA A 54 -13.45 23.99 0.10
CA ALA A 54 -12.44 23.73 1.12
C ALA A 54 -11.25 24.69 0.90
N LEU A 55 -10.94 25.54 1.90
CA LEU A 55 -9.84 26.52 1.79
C LEU A 55 -8.49 25.86 1.96
N PHE A 56 -8.41 24.84 2.80
CA PHE A 56 -7.22 24.06 3.09
C PHE A 56 -7.57 22.60 3.20
N VAL A 57 -6.62 21.75 2.81
CA VAL A 57 -6.62 20.32 3.16
C VAL A 57 -5.42 20.08 4.06
N VAL A 58 -5.69 19.51 5.24
CA VAL A 58 -4.66 19.12 6.22
C VAL A 58 -4.60 17.61 6.27
N ALA A 59 -3.43 17.04 6.01
CA ALA A 59 -3.18 15.60 6.13
C ALA A 59 -2.28 15.31 7.34
N ASN A 60 -2.56 14.21 8.02
CA ASN A 60 -1.66 13.65 9.01
C ASN A 60 -0.76 12.59 8.33
N PRO A 61 0.52 12.89 8.07
CA PRO A 61 1.40 11.97 7.35
C PRO A 61 1.75 10.70 8.15
N THR A 62 1.45 10.67 9.46
CA THR A 62 1.70 9.48 10.30
C THR A 62 0.53 8.50 10.34
N MET A 63 -0.60 8.86 9.73
CA MET A 63 -1.80 8.03 9.64
C MET A 63 -2.07 7.68 8.17
N LEU A 64 -1.16 6.90 7.59
CA LEU A 64 -1.27 6.46 6.19
C LEU A 64 -2.03 5.14 6.10
N HIS A 65 -2.86 5.05 5.09
CA HIS A 65 -3.51 3.81 4.66
C HIS A 65 -3.18 3.58 3.19
N ALA A 66 -2.95 2.33 2.83
CA ALA A 66 -2.92 1.90 1.44
C ALA A 66 -4.26 1.26 1.09
N GLU A 67 -4.83 1.65 -0.03
CA GLU A 67 -6.09 1.14 -0.54
C GLU A 67 -5.84 0.26 -1.75
N PHE A 68 -6.31 -0.98 -1.69
CA PHE A 68 -6.17 -1.94 -2.77
C PHE A 68 -7.52 -2.34 -3.32
N PHE A 69 -7.65 -2.27 -4.64
CA PHE A 69 -8.82 -2.76 -5.34
C PHE A 69 -8.69 -4.25 -5.61
N VAL A 70 -9.48 -5.04 -4.91
CA VAL A 70 -9.48 -6.50 -5.00
C VAL A 70 -10.56 -6.94 -5.99
N TYR A 71 -10.14 -7.61 -7.05
CA TYR A 71 -11.08 -8.10 -8.08
C TYR A 71 -11.95 -9.26 -7.57
N PRO A 72 -13.16 -9.45 -8.14
CA PRO A 72 -14.11 -10.47 -7.68
C PRO A 72 -13.52 -11.89 -7.59
N ARG A 73 -12.67 -12.28 -8.53
CA ARG A 73 -12.01 -13.60 -8.57
C ARG A 73 -11.10 -13.87 -7.36
N ASP A 74 -10.59 -12.80 -6.74
CA ASP A 74 -9.64 -12.87 -5.61
C ASP A 74 -10.30 -12.46 -4.28
N ALA A 75 -11.53 -11.90 -4.34
CA ALA A 75 -12.23 -11.36 -3.19
C ALA A 75 -12.44 -12.38 -2.06
N GLU A 76 -12.73 -13.65 -2.42
CA GLU A 76 -12.90 -14.72 -1.45
C GLU A 76 -11.59 -15.18 -0.79
N ARG A 77 -10.45 -14.79 -1.34
CA ARG A 77 -9.12 -15.19 -0.88
C ARG A 77 -8.48 -14.17 0.04
N VAL A 78 -8.95 -12.92 0.00
CA VAL A 78 -8.45 -11.82 0.83
C VAL A 78 -9.22 -11.79 2.14
N ARG A 79 -8.52 -11.69 3.27
CA ARG A 79 -9.08 -11.67 4.62
C ARG A 79 -8.42 -10.59 5.47
N ILE A 80 -9.17 -10.08 6.43
CA ILE A 80 -8.62 -9.20 7.48
C ILE A 80 -7.52 -9.94 8.24
N GLY A 81 -6.44 -9.26 8.57
CA GLY A 81 -5.26 -9.80 9.25
C GLY A 81 -4.25 -10.49 8.34
N GLN A 82 -4.52 -10.61 7.02
CA GLN A 82 -3.51 -11.12 6.09
C GLN A 82 -2.38 -10.13 5.89
N LYS A 83 -1.17 -10.68 5.74
CA LYS A 83 0.00 -9.88 5.38
C LYS A 83 -0.04 -9.45 3.93
N VAL A 84 0.34 -8.20 3.72
CA VAL A 84 0.50 -7.60 2.39
C VAL A 84 1.91 -7.06 2.30
N ASN A 85 2.65 -7.51 1.30
CA ASN A 85 3.95 -6.95 0.95
C ASN A 85 3.71 -5.82 -0.05
N LEU A 86 3.82 -4.58 0.44
CA LEU A 86 3.66 -3.36 -0.35
C LEU A 86 4.96 -2.98 -1.03
N ARG A 87 4.84 -2.47 -2.24
CA ARG A 87 5.94 -1.89 -3.00
C ARG A 87 5.47 -0.59 -3.65
N SER A 88 6.29 0.47 -3.57
CA SER A 88 6.04 1.67 -4.37
C SER A 88 6.15 1.37 -5.87
N LEU A 89 5.42 2.07 -6.72
CA LEU A 89 5.53 1.89 -8.18
C LEU A 89 6.93 2.18 -8.71
N SER A 90 7.73 3.00 -8.02
CA SER A 90 9.15 3.19 -8.32
C SER A 90 10.00 1.95 -8.00
N GLY A 91 9.47 1.00 -7.22
CA GLY A 91 10.16 -0.22 -6.79
C GLY A 91 11.21 -0.03 -5.71
N GLN A 92 11.46 1.20 -5.24
CA GLN A 92 12.53 1.51 -4.28
C GLN A 92 12.12 1.28 -2.82
N SER A 93 10.81 1.45 -2.52
CA SER A 93 10.29 1.31 -1.16
C SER A 93 9.44 0.05 -1.06
N THR A 94 9.70 -0.75 -0.03
CA THR A 94 8.95 -1.96 0.30
C THR A 94 8.59 -1.97 1.78
N LEU A 95 7.41 -2.48 2.09
CA LEU A 95 6.89 -2.58 3.46
C LEU A 95 5.96 -3.77 3.56
N THR A 96 5.97 -4.47 4.68
CA THR A 96 4.97 -5.48 5.02
C THR A 96 4.02 -4.91 6.07
N ALA A 97 2.73 -5.02 5.82
CA ALA A 97 1.66 -4.59 6.73
C ALA A 97 0.50 -5.57 6.68
N ASP A 98 -0.48 -5.40 7.56
CA ASP A 98 -1.62 -6.30 7.64
C ASP A 98 -2.89 -5.62 7.09
N VAL A 99 -3.78 -6.42 6.49
CA VAL A 99 -5.11 -5.95 6.06
C VAL A 99 -5.92 -5.61 7.31
N GLU A 100 -6.25 -4.33 7.47
CA GLU A 100 -7.03 -3.84 8.60
C GLU A 100 -8.53 -4.02 8.39
N ALA A 101 -9.00 -3.69 7.19
CA ALA A 101 -10.40 -3.76 6.85
C ALA A 101 -10.63 -4.12 5.38
N ILE A 102 -11.79 -4.71 5.11
CA ILE A 102 -12.31 -4.91 3.76
C ILE A 102 -13.69 -4.26 3.76
N LEU A 103 -13.92 -3.31 2.85
CA LEU A 103 -15.23 -2.66 2.76
C LEU A 103 -16.30 -3.68 2.33
N PRO A 104 -17.47 -3.69 2.97
CA PRO A 104 -18.52 -4.67 2.68
C PRO A 104 -19.25 -4.42 1.35
N THR A 105 -18.98 -3.28 0.72
CA THR A 105 -19.60 -2.87 -0.55
C THR A 105 -18.58 -2.86 -1.67
N ALA A 106 -18.94 -3.45 -2.80
CA ALA A 106 -18.15 -3.32 -4.01
C ALA A 106 -18.41 -1.97 -4.70
N ASP A 107 -17.40 -1.43 -5.35
CA ASP A 107 -17.56 -0.30 -6.26
C ASP A 107 -18.40 -0.74 -7.46
N LEU A 108 -19.46 0.02 -7.77
CA LEU A 108 -20.42 -0.36 -8.80
C LEU A 108 -19.85 -0.34 -10.22
N ALA A 109 -18.85 0.49 -10.48
CA ALA A 109 -18.27 0.63 -11.81
C ALA A 109 -17.19 -0.44 -12.08
N SER A 110 -16.29 -0.65 -11.12
CA SER A 110 -15.17 -1.60 -11.22
C SER A 110 -15.52 -2.99 -10.69
N GLN A 111 -16.57 -3.11 -9.89
CA GLN A 111 -16.98 -4.31 -9.14
C GLN A 111 -15.88 -4.86 -8.22
N THR A 112 -14.96 -4.02 -7.81
CA THR A 112 -13.88 -4.39 -6.89
C THR A 112 -14.29 -4.15 -5.45
N LEU A 113 -13.79 -4.98 -4.54
CA LEU A 113 -13.79 -4.69 -3.11
C LEU A 113 -12.57 -3.82 -2.77
N MET A 114 -12.71 -2.96 -1.79
CA MET A 114 -11.60 -2.16 -1.30
C MET A 114 -11.05 -2.78 -0.01
N ALA A 115 -9.77 -3.14 -0.04
CA ALA A 115 -9.01 -3.56 1.14
C ALA A 115 -8.16 -2.41 1.64
N HIS A 116 -8.33 -2.07 2.93
CA HIS A 116 -7.55 -1.07 3.63
C HIS A 116 -6.42 -1.74 4.40
N VAL A 117 -5.22 -1.20 4.24
CA VAL A 117 -4.00 -1.64 4.91
C VAL A 117 -3.44 -0.44 5.67
N HIS A 118 -3.43 -0.52 7.01
CA HIS A 118 -2.82 0.51 7.84
C HIS A 118 -1.30 0.45 7.73
N LEU A 119 -0.67 1.61 7.49
CA LEU A 119 0.78 1.71 7.44
C LEU A 119 1.32 2.28 8.77
N PRO A 120 2.41 1.72 9.31
CA PRO A 120 3.02 2.27 10.52
C PRO A 120 3.54 3.70 10.28
N ALA A 121 3.62 4.51 11.32
CA ALA A 121 4.07 5.91 11.22
C ALA A 121 5.45 6.07 10.54
N SER A 122 6.34 5.07 10.70
CA SER A 122 7.65 5.03 10.03
C SER A 122 7.55 4.94 8.49
N ALA A 123 6.41 4.49 7.96
CA ALA A 123 6.19 4.44 6.52
C ALA A 123 6.13 5.83 5.88
N ALA A 124 5.81 6.88 6.63
CA ALA A 124 5.69 8.26 6.15
C ALA A 124 7.00 8.82 5.53
N GLU A 125 8.14 8.22 5.84
CA GLU A 125 9.43 8.59 5.21
C GLU A 125 9.54 8.08 3.77
N GLN A 126 8.88 6.95 3.47
CA GLN A 126 8.99 6.23 2.20
C GLN A 126 7.74 6.34 1.34
N PHE A 127 6.57 6.46 1.97
CA PHE A 127 5.27 6.54 1.31
C PHE A 127 4.59 7.87 1.66
N ARG A 128 3.95 8.46 0.68
CA ARG A 128 3.22 9.73 0.84
C ARG A 128 1.79 9.59 0.32
N PRO A 129 0.84 10.37 0.86
CA PRO A 129 -0.51 10.42 0.31
C PRO A 129 -0.50 10.65 -1.21
N GLY A 130 -1.32 9.90 -1.94
CA GLY A 130 -1.40 9.98 -3.40
C GLY A 130 -0.36 9.17 -4.18
N MET A 131 0.59 8.51 -3.51
CA MET A 131 1.52 7.61 -4.21
C MET A 131 0.83 6.32 -4.62
N GLY A 132 1.10 5.87 -5.85
CA GLY A 132 0.70 4.55 -6.31
C GLY A 132 1.55 3.44 -5.68
N VAL A 133 0.89 2.38 -5.24
CA VAL A 133 1.51 1.21 -4.63
C VAL A 133 0.97 -0.09 -5.23
N GLU A 134 1.80 -1.12 -5.23
CA GLU A 134 1.41 -2.51 -5.52
C GLU A 134 1.43 -3.30 -4.22
N GLY A 135 0.48 -4.23 -4.05
CA GLY A 135 0.40 -5.11 -2.90
C GLY A 135 0.35 -6.58 -3.29
N ALA A 136 1.25 -7.37 -2.74
CA ALA A 136 1.21 -8.82 -2.83
C ALA A 136 0.62 -9.40 -1.53
N PHE A 137 -0.59 -9.92 -1.59
CA PHE A 137 -1.30 -10.51 -0.45
C PHE A 137 -0.82 -11.94 -0.20
N GLU A 138 -0.51 -12.26 1.05
CA GLU A 138 -0.18 -13.62 1.46
C GLU A 138 -1.47 -14.42 1.68
N ILE A 139 -1.95 -15.08 0.63
CA ILE A 139 -3.23 -15.80 0.67
C ILE A 139 -3.15 -17.19 1.29
N ALA A 140 -1.97 -17.78 1.38
CA ALA A 140 -1.75 -19.05 2.04
C ALA A 140 -0.26 -19.24 2.37
N VAL A 141 -0.01 -19.76 3.55
CA VAL A 141 1.30 -20.24 3.97
C VAL A 141 1.22 -21.74 4.13
N SER A 142 2.09 -22.49 3.47
CA SER A 142 2.21 -23.93 3.65
C SER A 142 3.67 -24.31 3.91
N PRO A 143 3.93 -25.17 4.89
CA PRO A 143 5.28 -25.66 5.12
C PRO A 143 5.75 -26.44 3.88
N ALA A 144 6.97 -26.18 3.46
CA ALA A 144 7.65 -26.94 2.44
C ALA A 144 8.94 -27.50 3.06
N PRO A 145 9.02 -28.81 3.33
CA PRO A 145 10.23 -29.41 3.92
C PRO A 145 11.46 -29.16 3.06
N LEU A 146 11.27 -29.10 1.76
CA LEU A 146 12.31 -28.81 0.79
C LEU A 146 11.79 -27.84 -0.26
N ALA A 147 12.57 -26.82 -0.58
CA ALA A 147 12.28 -25.88 -1.63
C ALA A 147 13.55 -25.46 -2.37
N VAL A 148 13.41 -25.17 -3.66
CA VAL A 148 14.49 -24.66 -4.51
C VAL A 148 14.10 -23.30 -5.07
N ARG A 149 15.09 -22.49 -5.42
CA ARG A 149 14.82 -21.23 -6.12
C ARG A 149 14.11 -21.52 -7.44
N THR A 150 12.96 -20.87 -7.70
CA THR A 150 12.16 -21.11 -8.91
C THR A 150 12.98 -20.95 -10.19
N LYS A 151 13.92 -20.00 -10.22
CA LYS A 151 14.84 -19.77 -11.34
C LYS A 151 15.90 -20.87 -11.54
N ALA A 152 16.10 -21.75 -10.56
CA ALA A 152 17.04 -22.87 -10.68
C ALA A 152 16.41 -24.08 -11.39
N ILE A 153 15.09 -24.10 -11.53
CA ILE A 153 14.38 -25.17 -12.21
C ILE A 153 14.50 -24.97 -13.72
N GLN A 154 14.95 -26.01 -14.39
CA GLN A 154 15.09 -26.08 -15.83
C GLN A 154 14.14 -27.15 -16.38
N ARG A 155 13.78 -27.01 -17.63
CA ARG A 155 13.02 -28.05 -18.33
C ARG A 155 13.97 -28.89 -19.18
N PHE A 156 14.00 -30.18 -18.91
CA PHE A 156 14.78 -31.14 -19.73
C PHE A 156 13.79 -32.20 -20.25
N ARG A 157 13.59 -32.20 -21.57
CA ARG A 157 12.50 -32.96 -22.23
C ARG A 157 11.18 -32.58 -21.60
N ASP A 158 10.46 -33.56 -21.06
CA ASP A 158 9.14 -33.35 -20.44
C ASP A 158 9.20 -33.24 -18.90
N ASN A 159 10.42 -33.20 -18.34
CA ASN A 159 10.62 -33.18 -16.88
C ASN A 159 11.16 -31.83 -16.42
N GLU A 160 10.77 -31.44 -15.20
CA GLU A 160 11.39 -30.35 -14.48
C GLU A 160 12.60 -30.88 -13.72
N VAL A 161 13.74 -30.23 -13.87
CA VAL A 161 15.02 -30.67 -13.33
C VAL A 161 15.79 -29.53 -12.66
N VAL A 162 16.67 -29.89 -11.77
CA VAL A 162 17.76 -29.03 -11.28
C VAL A 162 19.11 -29.71 -11.51
N TYR A 163 20.14 -28.88 -11.60
CA TYR A 163 21.53 -29.35 -11.69
C TYR A 163 22.12 -29.25 -10.28
N ALA A 164 22.23 -30.39 -9.59
CA ALA A 164 22.87 -30.48 -8.30
C ALA A 164 24.39 -30.61 -8.47
N LYS A 165 25.16 -29.77 -7.78
CA LYS A 165 26.63 -29.88 -7.78
C LYS A 165 27.07 -30.98 -6.83
N VAL A 166 27.71 -32.02 -7.38
CA VAL A 166 28.27 -33.12 -6.61
C VAL A 166 29.80 -33.15 -6.87
N GLY A 167 30.56 -32.74 -5.88
CA GLY A 167 32.00 -32.57 -6.04
C GLY A 167 32.35 -31.57 -7.14
N ASN A 168 32.98 -32.03 -8.22
CA ASN A 168 33.39 -31.21 -9.37
C ASN A 168 32.46 -31.36 -10.58
N THR A 169 31.39 -32.12 -10.48
CA THR A 169 30.43 -32.39 -11.55
C THR A 169 29.04 -31.88 -11.19
N TYR A 170 28.17 -31.79 -12.20
CA TYR A 170 26.76 -31.48 -12.03
C TYR A 170 25.93 -32.69 -12.44
N GLU A 171 25.04 -33.09 -11.56
CA GLU A 171 24.09 -34.16 -11.81
C GLU A 171 22.70 -33.59 -12.08
N VAL A 172 22.03 -34.13 -13.08
CA VAL A 172 20.64 -33.78 -13.38
C VAL A 172 19.75 -34.55 -12.39
N ARG A 173 18.98 -33.80 -11.60
CA ARG A 173 17.96 -34.36 -10.70
C ARG A 173 16.58 -34.00 -11.23
N MET A 174 15.78 -35.02 -11.52
CA MET A 174 14.37 -34.85 -11.89
C MET A 174 13.58 -34.53 -10.64
N LEU A 175 12.73 -33.52 -10.72
CA LEU A 175 11.92 -33.05 -9.59
C LEU A 175 10.45 -33.33 -9.84
N GLU A 176 9.80 -33.79 -8.80
CA GLU A 176 8.35 -33.64 -8.65
C GLU A 176 8.13 -32.37 -7.81
N ILE A 177 7.51 -31.36 -8.43
CA ILE A 177 7.32 -30.08 -7.79
C ILE A 177 5.92 -29.93 -7.23
N GLY A 178 5.84 -29.19 -6.12
CA GLY A 178 4.59 -28.81 -5.50
C GLY A 178 4.19 -27.38 -5.83
N ARG A 179 3.94 -26.58 -4.78
CA ARG A 179 3.53 -25.19 -4.94
C ARG A 179 4.70 -24.34 -5.45
N ARG A 180 4.40 -23.49 -6.43
CA ARG A 180 5.35 -22.58 -7.04
C ARG A 180 5.00 -21.14 -6.70
N THR A 181 6.00 -20.37 -6.26
CA THR A 181 5.94 -18.92 -6.11
C THR A 181 6.97 -18.27 -7.06
N PRO A 182 6.96 -16.95 -7.25
CA PRO A 182 7.97 -16.29 -8.07
C PRO A 182 9.42 -16.56 -7.63
N GLU A 183 9.65 -16.71 -6.33
CA GLU A 183 11.00 -16.91 -5.77
C GLU A 183 11.36 -18.36 -5.48
N TRP A 184 10.39 -19.14 -4.97
CA TRP A 184 10.62 -20.49 -4.46
C TRP A 184 9.61 -21.48 -5.03
N THR A 185 10.05 -22.70 -5.25
CA THR A 185 9.21 -23.84 -5.61
C THR A 185 9.45 -24.96 -4.61
N SER A 186 8.38 -25.48 -4.03
CA SER A 186 8.45 -26.64 -3.14
C SER A 186 8.77 -27.90 -3.96
N VAL A 187 9.58 -28.77 -3.39
CA VAL A 187 9.95 -30.05 -3.98
C VAL A 187 9.26 -31.16 -3.18
N ILE A 188 8.52 -32.01 -3.89
CA ILE A 188 7.83 -33.18 -3.30
C ILE A 188 8.78 -34.37 -3.26
N SER A 189 9.49 -34.59 -4.37
CA SER A 189 10.45 -35.69 -4.50
C SER A 189 11.55 -35.37 -5.52
N GLY A 190 12.63 -36.15 -5.54
CA GLY A 190 13.72 -36.04 -6.49
C GLY A 190 14.96 -35.24 -6.01
N LEU A 191 14.91 -34.69 -4.80
CA LEU A 191 16.05 -34.03 -4.15
C LEU A 191 16.04 -34.37 -2.65
N GLU A 192 17.22 -34.59 -2.11
CA GLU A 192 17.44 -34.74 -0.67
C GLU A 192 17.97 -33.42 -0.08
N PRO A 193 17.70 -33.13 1.21
CA PRO A 193 18.18 -31.92 1.89
C PRO A 193 19.68 -31.76 1.87
#